data_73e7444da06f74b975b812408e8e6f0a
#
_entry.id   73e7444da06f74b975b812408e8e6f0a
#
_cell.length_a   1.000
_cell.length_b   1.000
_cell.length_c   1.000
_cell.angle_alpha   90.00
_cell.angle_beta   90.00
_cell.angle_gamma   90.00
#
_symmetry.space_group_name_H-M   'P 1'
#
loop_
_entity.id
_entity.type
_entity.pdbx_description
1 polymer ?
#
loop_
_entity_poly.entity_id
_entity_poly.type
_entity_poly.pdbx_seq_one_letter_code
_entity_poly.pdbx_strand_id
1 'polypeptide(L)' 'MAIELKLPTMTCGHCVKSVTATVQRVDPQAKLTVDLSMHQVTIESTKPKEIFTQALAIEGYAAA' A
#
# COMPACT_ATOMS: atom_id res chain seq x y z
N MET A 1 -11.04 -6.62 -6.56
CA MET A 1 -10.77 -5.50 -7.48
C MET A 1 -9.40 -4.93 -7.18
N ALA A 2 -8.68 -4.50 -8.21
CA ALA A 2 -7.36 -3.94 -8.04
C ALA A 2 -7.44 -2.47 -7.61
N ILE A 3 -6.70 -2.13 -6.57
CA ILE A 3 -6.61 -0.77 -6.04
C ILE A 3 -5.21 -0.27 -6.33
N GLU A 4 -5.10 0.85 -7.04
CA GLU A 4 -3.81 1.45 -7.37
C GLU A 4 -3.60 2.70 -6.55
N LEU A 5 -2.46 2.74 -5.84
CA LEU A 5 -2.09 3.86 -4.99
C LEU A 5 -0.70 4.34 -5.36
N LYS A 6 -0.50 5.64 -5.36
CA LYS A 6 0.85 6.22 -5.48
C LYS A 6 1.31 6.67 -4.11
N LEU A 7 2.50 6.21 -3.73
CA LEU A 7 3.10 6.52 -2.44
C LEU A 7 4.45 7.18 -2.68
N PRO A 8 4.48 8.51 -2.82
CA PRO A 8 5.71 9.23 -3.18
C PRO A 8 6.85 9.05 -2.18
N THR A 9 6.52 8.76 -0.92
CA THR A 9 7.52 8.54 0.13
C THR A 9 8.07 7.11 0.16
N MET A 10 7.53 6.22 -0.65
CA MET A 10 8.00 4.84 -0.72
C MET A 10 9.19 4.77 -1.69
N THR A 11 10.40 4.89 -1.13
CA THR A 11 11.60 5.06 -1.94
C THR A 11 12.65 3.95 -1.78
N CYS A 12 12.41 2.97 -0.90
CA CYS A 12 13.39 1.93 -0.66
C CYS A 12 12.71 0.61 -0.27
N GLY A 13 13.50 -0.47 -0.24
CA GLY A 13 12.99 -1.80 0.10
C GLY A 13 12.41 -1.89 1.51
N HIS A 14 12.97 -1.12 2.44
CA HIS A 14 12.43 -1.08 3.80
C HIS A 14 11.02 -0.52 3.82
N CYS A 15 10.77 0.51 3.03
CA CYS A 15 9.44 1.10 2.89
C CYS A 15 8.46 0.07 2.30
N VAL A 16 8.90 -0.71 1.33
CA VAL A 16 8.08 -1.78 0.76
C VAL A 16 7.63 -2.76 1.83
N LYS A 17 8.53 -3.17 2.71
CA LYS A 17 8.18 -4.09 3.80
C LYS A 17 7.14 -3.47 4.74
N SER A 18 7.32 -2.21 5.09
CA SER A 18 6.37 -1.51 5.97
C SER A 18 4.99 -1.40 5.33
N VAL A 19 4.95 -1.03 4.07
CA VAL A 19 3.70 -0.93 3.31
C VAL A 19 3.02 -2.29 3.21
N THR A 20 3.78 -3.32 2.88
CA THR A 20 3.24 -4.68 2.77
C THR A 20 2.66 -5.15 4.10
N ALA A 21 3.39 -4.93 5.19
CA ALA A 21 2.92 -5.34 6.51
C ALA A 21 1.63 -4.61 6.89
N THR A 22 1.54 -3.32 6.57
CA THR A 22 0.35 -2.53 6.87
C THR A 22 -0.86 -3.04 6.09
N VAL A 23 -0.69 -3.30 4.80
CA VAL A 23 -1.77 -3.81 3.96
C VAL A 23 -2.23 -5.18 4.45
N GLN A 24 -1.31 -6.06 4.80
CA GLN A 24 -1.67 -7.39 5.28
C GLN A 24 -2.32 -7.37 6.65
N ARG A 25 -2.01 -6.36 7.45
CA ARG A 25 -2.68 -6.18 8.75
C ARG A 25 -4.14 -5.80 8.55
N VAL A 26 -4.42 -4.97 7.54
CA VAL A 26 -5.79 -4.56 7.22
C VAL A 26 -6.57 -5.71 6.58
N ASP A 27 -5.92 -6.42 5.66
CA ASP A 27 -6.55 -7.54 4.96
C ASP A 27 -5.50 -8.63 4.71
N PRO A 28 -5.46 -9.68 5.54
CA PRO A 28 -4.47 -10.76 5.38
C PRO A 28 -4.56 -11.49 4.05
N GLN A 29 -5.70 -11.41 3.37
CA GLN A 29 -5.89 -12.09 2.08
C GLN A 29 -5.59 -11.19 0.89
N ALA A 30 -5.29 -9.92 1.12
CA ALA A 30 -5.00 -9.00 0.03
C ALA A 30 -3.69 -9.38 -0.65
N LYS A 31 -3.67 -9.25 -1.98
CA LYS A 31 -2.45 -9.41 -2.76
C LYS A 31 -1.87 -8.05 -3.05
N LEU A 32 -0.57 -7.94 -2.91
CA LEU A 32 0.14 -6.68 -3.05
C LEU A 32 1.22 -6.79 -4.09
N THR A 33 1.24 -5.85 -5.02
CA THR A 33 2.31 -5.68 -6.00
C THR A 33 2.87 -4.27 -5.84
N VAL A 34 4.20 -4.15 -5.76
CA VAL A 34 4.86 -2.88 -5.56
C VAL A 34 5.77 -2.57 -6.73
N ASP A 35 5.72 -1.33 -7.23
CA ASP A 35 6.61 -0.83 -8.26
C ASP A 35 7.33 0.39 -7.70
N LEU A 36 8.59 0.20 -7.29
CA LEU A 36 9.39 1.28 -6.72
C LEU A 36 9.75 2.35 -7.74
N SER A 37 9.92 1.98 -9.00
CA SER A 37 10.29 2.96 -10.01
C SER A 37 9.18 3.96 -10.26
N MET A 38 7.93 3.58 -10.05
CA MET A 38 6.77 4.44 -10.21
C MET A 38 6.15 4.87 -8.88
N HIS A 39 6.73 4.43 -7.76
CA HIS A 39 6.17 4.66 -6.42
C HIS A 39 4.71 4.22 -6.32
N GLN A 40 4.41 3.08 -6.95
CA GLN A 40 3.04 2.62 -7.09
C GLN A 40 2.84 1.30 -6.38
N VAL A 41 1.68 1.18 -5.72
CA VAL A 41 1.27 -0.06 -5.05
C VAL A 41 -0.07 -0.48 -5.64
N THR A 42 -0.16 -1.74 -6.04
CA THR A 42 -1.41 -2.33 -6.51
C THR A 42 -1.87 -3.37 -5.49
N ILE A 43 -3.08 -3.18 -4.98
CA ILE A 43 -3.64 -4.06 -3.94
C ILE A 43 -4.87 -4.75 -4.52
N GLU A 44 -4.88 -6.07 -4.49
CA GLU A 44 -6.07 -6.83 -4.86
C GLU A 44 -6.81 -7.25 -3.60
N SER A 45 -7.98 -6.64 -3.38
CA SER A 45 -8.78 -6.85 -2.19
C SER A 45 -10.23 -6.53 -2.48
N THR A 46 -11.13 -7.09 -1.68
CA THR A 46 -12.54 -6.74 -1.71
C THR A 46 -12.86 -5.57 -0.80
N LYS A 47 -11.90 -5.10 -0.01
CA LYS A 47 -12.10 -3.98 0.91
C LYS A 47 -11.97 -2.65 0.18
N PRO A 48 -12.59 -1.57 0.71
CA PRO A 48 -12.50 -0.24 0.10
C PRO A 48 -11.07 0.29 0.11
N LYS A 49 -10.75 1.08 -0.92
CA LYS A 49 -9.46 1.75 -1.02
C LYS A 49 -9.15 2.60 0.21
N GLU A 50 -10.17 3.25 0.76
CA GLU A 50 -10.01 4.20 1.85
C GLU A 50 -9.41 3.57 3.10
N ILE A 51 -9.75 2.32 3.37
CA ILE A 51 -9.19 1.59 4.52
C ILE A 51 -7.68 1.50 4.39
N PHE A 52 -7.20 1.19 3.19
CA PHE A 52 -5.77 1.05 2.94
C PHE A 52 -5.06 2.41 2.96
N THR A 53 -5.66 3.44 2.37
CA THR A 53 -5.05 4.77 2.37
C THR A 53 -4.94 5.33 3.78
N GLN A 54 -5.96 5.13 4.61
CA GLN A 54 -5.92 5.61 6.00
C GLN A 54 -4.86 4.87 6.80
N ALA A 55 -4.78 3.55 6.66
CA ALA A 55 -3.79 2.77 7.39
C ALA A 55 -2.37 3.15 6.99
N LEU A 56 -2.14 3.35 5.69
CA LEU A 56 -0.82 3.74 5.20
C LEU A 56 -0.46 5.15 5.63
N ALA A 57 -1.42 6.07 5.67
CA ALA A 57 -1.17 7.44 6.12
C ALA A 57 -0.73 7.47 7.58
N ILE A 58 -1.33 6.63 8.42
CA ILE A 58 -0.94 6.52 9.83
C ILE A 58 0.51 6.07 9.95
N GLU A 59 0.97 5.21 9.05
CA GLU A 59 2.35 4.71 9.05
C GLU A 59 3.33 5.65 8.35
N GLY A 60 2.87 6.80 7.87
CA GLY A 60 3.73 7.78 7.21
C GLY A 60 3.79 7.66 5.69
N TYR A 61 2.96 6.84 5.09
CA TYR A 61 2.94 6.65 3.64
C TYR A 61 1.63 7.18 3.04
N ALA A 62 1.49 8.49 3.07
CA ALA A 62 0.28 9.12 2.53
C ALA A 62 0.22 8.94 1.01
N ALA A 63 -0.94 8.54 0.52
CA ALA A 63 -1.15 8.38 -0.92
C ALA A 63 -1.27 9.75 -1.60
N ALA A 64 -0.69 9.83 -2.79
CA ALA A 64 -0.79 11.05 -3.60
C ALA A 64 -2.12 11.11 -4.34
#